data_e6b1b8a6a384c04cdc51e2a99f206b71
#
_entry.id   e6b1b8a6a384c04cdc51e2a99f206b71
#
_cell.length_a   1.000
_cell.length_b   1.000
_cell.length_c   1.000
_cell.angle_alpha   90.00
_cell.angle_beta   90.00
_cell.angle_gamma   90.00
#
_symmetry.space_group_name_H-M   'P 1'
#
loop_
_entity.id
_entity.type
_entity.pdbx_description
1 polymer ?
#
loop_
_entity_poly.entity_id
_entity_poly.type
_entity_poly.pdbx_seq_one_letter_code
_entity_poly.pdbx_strand_id
1 'polypeptide(L)'
;MKVRVRELLEDAGATLRLRLVSGARGLDRPIALPRLQQPGLALAGYLAQLHPDRVQVLGNSEVSYLETLEPARAREAVAAVAGAGAGCFVVTNGGAPPAVLSEPAEAAGVAVLVSALRTADFIRSATAWLEDRMAPETNLHGDLVEMHDLGVLILGKSGIGKSEAALDLVSRGHRLVADDVVQVRRISPAVVRGRAARLLEHHMELRGLGVVDVEALFGTLATLDERQVDLVVELVEWPGGADRLGLVEGTYPLLEVELPLVRIPVRPGRSMAMLIETAARNHLLRARGRHSALDFAGRLDDEIAARHRKRAGDHE
;
A
#
# COMPACT_ATOMS: atom_id res chain seq x y z
N MET A 1 8.17 -7.01 -6.57
CA MET A 1 7.75 -7.50 -7.90
C MET A 1 8.53 -6.73 -8.96
N LYS A 2 8.84 -7.31 -10.13
CA LYS A 2 9.52 -6.59 -11.23
C LYS A 2 8.48 -6.35 -12.33
N VAL A 3 8.49 -5.13 -12.90
CA VAL A 3 7.65 -4.75 -14.05
C VAL A 3 8.49 -4.85 -15.32
N ARG A 4 7.92 -5.26 -16.45
CA ARG A 4 8.62 -5.25 -17.74
C ARG A 4 8.40 -3.91 -18.46
N VAL A 5 9.35 -3.53 -19.30
CA VAL A 5 9.21 -2.34 -20.15
C VAL A 5 7.99 -2.43 -21.05
N ARG A 6 7.59 -3.63 -21.48
CA ARG A 6 6.36 -3.90 -22.23
C ARG A 6 5.13 -3.44 -21.47
N GLU A 7 5.01 -3.78 -20.19
CA GLU A 7 3.88 -3.40 -19.34
C GLU A 7 3.81 -1.87 -19.16
N LEU A 8 4.98 -1.21 -19.02
CA LEU A 8 5.03 0.25 -18.98
C LEU A 8 4.50 0.88 -20.28
N LEU A 9 4.82 0.28 -21.44
CA LEU A 9 4.36 0.77 -22.73
C LEU A 9 2.87 0.47 -22.98
N GLU A 10 2.39 -0.72 -22.66
CA GLU A 10 1.04 -1.18 -22.97
C GLU A 10 0.01 -0.63 -21.95
N ASP A 11 0.28 -0.73 -20.65
CA ASP A 11 -0.67 -0.36 -19.61
C ASP A 11 -0.65 1.15 -19.30
N ALA A 12 0.53 1.78 -19.35
CA ALA A 12 0.69 3.20 -19.04
C ALA A 12 0.93 4.07 -20.28
N GLY A 13 1.07 3.46 -21.47
CA GLY A 13 1.46 4.15 -22.68
C GLY A 13 0.57 5.33 -23.07
N ALA A 14 -0.74 5.20 -22.93
CA ALA A 14 -1.68 6.28 -23.21
C ALA A 14 -1.51 7.46 -22.24
N THR A 15 -1.44 7.18 -20.93
CA THR A 15 -1.29 8.21 -19.87
C THR A 15 0.07 8.89 -19.94
N LEU A 16 1.13 8.12 -20.16
CA LEU A 16 2.51 8.62 -20.26
C LEU A 16 2.86 9.09 -21.67
N ARG A 17 1.92 9.00 -22.63
CA ARG A 17 2.11 9.35 -24.06
C ARG A 17 3.34 8.71 -24.65
N LEU A 18 3.53 7.40 -24.37
CA LEU A 18 4.68 6.62 -24.80
C LEU A 18 4.48 6.05 -26.22
N ARG A 19 5.59 6.02 -26.95
CA ARG A 19 5.68 5.35 -28.24
C ARG A 19 7.05 4.68 -28.37
N LEU A 20 7.09 3.43 -28.82
CA LEU A 20 8.32 2.73 -29.15
C LEU A 20 8.94 3.31 -30.43
N VAL A 21 10.25 3.51 -30.40
CA VAL A 21 11.03 3.99 -31.55
C VAL A 21 11.95 2.88 -32.10
N SER A 22 12.70 2.22 -31.22
CA SER A 22 13.62 1.14 -31.59
C SER A 22 13.84 0.17 -30.42
N GLY A 23 14.55 -0.93 -30.66
CA GLY A 23 14.92 -1.86 -29.61
C GLY A 23 13.76 -2.71 -29.08
N ALA A 24 12.85 -3.19 -29.94
CA ALA A 24 11.69 -4.01 -29.55
C ALA A 24 12.07 -5.23 -28.69
N ARG A 25 13.26 -5.82 -28.88
CA ARG A 25 13.79 -6.92 -28.05
C ARG A 25 13.97 -6.51 -26.58
N GLY A 26 14.16 -5.22 -26.31
CA GLY A 26 14.30 -4.67 -24.97
C GLY A 26 12.98 -4.53 -24.19
N LEU A 27 11.83 -4.75 -24.81
CA LEU A 27 10.53 -4.65 -24.15
C LEU A 27 10.32 -5.67 -23.03
N ASP A 28 11.03 -6.80 -23.06
CA ASP A 28 10.93 -7.83 -22.03
C ASP A 28 11.94 -7.61 -20.86
N ARG A 29 12.76 -6.56 -20.92
CA ARG A 29 13.69 -6.21 -19.84
C ARG A 29 12.93 -5.80 -18.57
N PRO A 30 13.46 -6.18 -17.39
CA PRO A 30 12.84 -5.80 -16.13
C PRO A 30 13.13 -4.34 -15.79
N ILE A 31 12.15 -3.72 -15.14
CA ILE A 31 12.30 -2.51 -14.33
C ILE A 31 12.22 -2.99 -12.88
N ALA A 32 13.32 -2.86 -12.12
CA ALA A 32 13.42 -3.46 -10.79
C ALA A 32 13.02 -2.48 -9.67
N LEU A 33 13.04 -1.18 -9.91
CA LEU A 33 12.75 -0.15 -8.91
C LEU A 33 11.82 0.91 -9.50
N PRO A 34 10.89 1.45 -8.68
CA PRO A 34 9.96 2.49 -9.11
C PRO A 34 10.63 3.87 -9.14
N ARG A 35 11.89 3.93 -9.49
CA ARG A 35 12.68 5.18 -9.56
C ARG A 35 13.31 5.30 -10.93
N LEU A 36 13.07 6.43 -11.58
CA LEU A 36 13.67 6.77 -12.84
C LEU A 36 15.00 7.49 -12.60
N GLN A 37 15.88 7.49 -13.61
CA GLN A 37 17.17 8.13 -13.53
C GLN A 37 17.43 8.96 -14.80
N GLN A 38 17.94 10.17 -14.62
CA GLN A 38 18.52 10.96 -15.72
C GLN A 38 20.03 10.64 -15.83
N PRO A 39 20.50 10.07 -16.95
CA PRO A 39 21.84 9.52 -17.04
C PRO A 39 22.91 10.56 -17.43
N GLY A 40 22.71 11.85 -17.17
CA GLY A 40 23.61 12.91 -17.64
C GLY A 40 25.09 12.67 -17.26
N LEU A 41 25.38 12.35 -15.98
CA LEU A 41 26.75 12.02 -15.55
C LEU A 41 27.25 10.70 -16.14
N ALA A 42 26.38 9.72 -16.33
CA ALA A 42 26.76 8.45 -16.93
C ALA A 42 27.10 8.60 -18.41
N LEU A 43 26.38 9.42 -19.14
CA LEU A 43 26.71 9.80 -20.54
C LEU A 43 28.03 10.56 -20.63
N ALA A 44 28.40 11.30 -19.59
CA ALA A 44 29.71 11.97 -19.48
C ALA A 44 30.86 11.03 -19.04
N GLY A 45 30.58 9.73 -18.85
CA GLY A 45 31.57 8.71 -18.51
C GLY A 45 31.60 8.27 -17.04
N TYR A 46 30.77 8.84 -16.15
CA TYR A 46 30.69 8.44 -14.75
C TYR A 46 29.59 7.43 -14.51
N LEU A 47 29.91 6.15 -14.72
CA LEU A 47 28.95 5.04 -14.62
C LEU A 47 28.71 4.53 -13.19
N ALA A 48 29.54 4.90 -12.21
CA ALA A 48 29.49 4.33 -10.85
C ALA A 48 28.16 4.52 -10.12
N GLN A 49 27.37 5.52 -10.52
CA GLN A 49 26.04 5.82 -9.94
C GLN A 49 24.89 5.43 -10.88
N LEU A 50 25.19 4.72 -11.97
CA LEU A 50 24.16 4.19 -12.83
C LEU A 50 23.59 2.91 -12.20
N HIS A 51 22.29 2.89 -11.98
CA HIS A 51 21.61 1.73 -11.44
C HIS A 51 21.02 0.89 -12.57
N PRO A 52 21.33 -0.43 -12.61
CA PRO A 52 20.74 -1.33 -13.59
C PRO A 52 19.23 -1.44 -13.40
N ASP A 53 18.55 -1.94 -14.44
CA ASP A 53 17.11 -2.19 -14.45
C ASP A 53 16.23 -0.96 -14.12
N ARG A 54 16.75 0.26 -14.36
CA ARG A 54 15.96 1.50 -14.24
C ARG A 54 15.64 2.08 -15.62
N VAL A 55 14.54 2.82 -15.66
CA VAL A 55 14.20 3.69 -16.79
C VAL A 55 15.17 4.88 -16.81
N GLN A 56 15.91 5.03 -17.90
CA GLN A 56 16.81 6.14 -18.14
C GLN A 56 16.07 7.23 -18.93
N VAL A 57 15.86 8.38 -18.31
CA VAL A 57 15.10 9.50 -18.89
C VAL A 57 16.05 10.52 -19.50
N LEU A 58 15.92 10.75 -20.80
CA LEU A 58 16.66 11.77 -21.52
C LEU A 58 15.76 13.01 -21.71
N GLY A 59 16.03 14.04 -20.94
CA GLY A 59 15.43 15.36 -21.12
C GLY A 59 16.25 16.21 -22.12
N ASN A 60 15.91 17.50 -22.20
CA ASN A 60 16.62 18.42 -23.10
C ASN A 60 18.11 18.49 -22.82
N SER A 61 18.54 18.42 -21.56
CA SER A 61 19.95 18.48 -21.17
C SER A 61 20.74 17.31 -21.70
N GLU A 62 20.22 16.09 -21.54
CA GLU A 62 20.87 14.86 -22.00
C GLU A 62 20.90 14.79 -23.54
N VAL A 63 19.78 15.17 -24.19
CA VAL A 63 19.70 15.23 -25.66
C VAL A 63 20.70 16.26 -26.22
N SER A 64 20.67 17.48 -25.70
CA SER A 64 21.59 18.55 -26.11
C SER A 64 23.04 18.15 -25.88
N TYR A 65 23.36 17.52 -24.74
CA TYR A 65 24.73 17.03 -24.49
C TYR A 65 25.17 16.00 -25.53
N LEU A 66 24.36 15.02 -25.88
CA LEU A 66 24.68 14.05 -26.92
C LEU A 66 24.90 14.69 -28.29
N GLU A 67 24.16 15.76 -28.59
CA GLU A 67 24.30 16.53 -29.85
C GLU A 67 25.58 17.36 -29.89
N THR A 68 26.20 17.72 -28.74
CA THR A 68 27.50 18.44 -28.70
C THR A 68 28.69 17.51 -28.89
N LEU A 69 28.52 16.21 -28.75
CA LEU A 69 29.59 15.23 -28.92
C LEU A 69 29.78 14.83 -30.39
N GLU A 70 31.01 14.47 -30.73
CA GLU A 70 31.30 13.79 -31.99
C GLU A 70 30.47 12.50 -32.07
N PRO A 71 29.85 12.14 -33.24
CA PRO A 71 28.92 11.01 -33.35
C PRO A 71 29.46 9.68 -32.83
N ALA A 72 30.76 9.41 -33.00
CA ALA A 72 31.38 8.18 -32.47
C ALA A 72 31.37 8.17 -30.92
N ARG A 73 31.76 9.28 -30.31
CA ARG A 73 31.79 9.45 -28.85
C ARG A 73 30.38 9.39 -28.25
N ALA A 74 29.40 9.98 -28.93
CA ALA A 74 28.02 9.92 -28.49
C ALA A 74 27.49 8.47 -28.51
N ARG A 75 27.80 7.68 -29.56
CA ARG A 75 27.44 6.24 -29.60
C ARG A 75 28.14 5.45 -28.50
N GLU A 76 29.44 5.69 -28.24
CA GLU A 76 30.17 5.05 -27.15
C GLU A 76 29.52 5.34 -25.78
N ALA A 77 29.15 6.58 -25.52
CA ALA A 77 28.49 7.00 -24.28
C ALA A 77 27.14 6.29 -24.10
N VAL A 78 26.32 6.23 -25.14
CA VAL A 78 25.04 5.50 -25.12
C VAL A 78 25.27 4.00 -24.93
N ALA A 79 26.23 3.40 -25.64
CA ALA A 79 26.56 1.99 -25.52
C ALA A 79 27.01 1.64 -24.08
N ALA A 80 27.81 2.50 -23.45
CA ALA A 80 28.25 2.32 -22.07
C ALA A 80 27.07 2.33 -21.09
N VAL A 81 26.14 3.27 -21.21
CA VAL A 81 24.93 3.34 -20.38
C VAL A 81 24.02 2.13 -20.62
N ALA A 82 23.79 1.75 -21.88
CA ALA A 82 22.98 0.61 -22.24
C ALA A 82 23.60 -0.71 -21.72
N GLY A 83 24.93 -0.88 -21.90
CA GLY A 83 25.69 -2.04 -21.45
C GLY A 83 25.79 -2.15 -19.92
N ALA A 84 25.69 -1.06 -19.20
CA ALA A 84 25.65 -1.05 -17.72
C ALA A 84 24.28 -1.49 -17.16
N GLY A 85 23.34 -1.93 -18.01
CA GLY A 85 22.08 -2.55 -17.56
C GLY A 85 20.87 -1.62 -17.55
N ALA A 86 20.84 -0.56 -18.34
CA ALA A 86 19.65 0.27 -18.48
C ALA A 86 18.41 -0.58 -18.81
N GLY A 87 17.30 -0.35 -18.12
CA GLY A 87 16.03 -1.02 -18.41
C GLY A 87 15.48 -0.60 -19.76
N CYS A 88 15.31 0.67 -19.96
CA CYS A 88 14.99 1.30 -21.25
C CYS A 88 15.43 2.76 -21.25
N PHE A 89 15.48 3.38 -22.43
CA PHE A 89 15.60 4.81 -22.60
C PHE A 89 14.24 5.45 -22.89
N VAL A 90 13.96 6.60 -22.32
CA VAL A 90 12.77 7.39 -22.63
C VAL A 90 13.20 8.83 -22.94
N VAL A 91 13.03 9.26 -24.19
CA VAL A 91 13.22 10.65 -24.57
C VAL A 91 11.93 11.42 -24.34
N THR A 92 11.99 12.52 -23.61
CA THR A 92 10.82 13.31 -23.21
C THR A 92 10.67 14.61 -24.00
N ASN A 93 9.68 15.43 -23.67
CA ASN A 93 9.36 16.71 -24.31
C ASN A 93 8.88 16.61 -25.78
N GLY A 94 8.47 15.43 -26.23
CA GLY A 94 7.95 15.22 -27.61
C GLY A 94 9.03 15.32 -28.70
N GLY A 95 10.29 15.44 -28.34
CA GLY A 95 11.40 15.52 -29.29
C GLY A 95 11.64 14.19 -30.02
N ALA A 96 12.23 14.26 -31.21
CA ALA A 96 12.79 13.09 -31.86
C ALA A 96 14.01 12.60 -31.05
N PRO A 97 14.19 11.27 -30.88
CA PRO A 97 15.39 10.76 -30.24
C PRO A 97 16.63 11.10 -31.10
N PRO A 98 17.77 11.44 -30.46
CA PRO A 98 19.02 11.64 -31.20
C PRO A 98 19.36 10.43 -32.07
N ALA A 99 19.81 10.66 -33.31
CA ALA A 99 20.13 9.57 -34.25
C ALA A 99 21.16 8.57 -33.67
N VAL A 100 22.03 9.04 -32.79
CA VAL A 100 23.08 8.24 -32.12
C VAL A 100 22.54 7.31 -31.02
N LEU A 101 21.25 7.41 -30.66
CA LEU A 101 20.67 6.65 -29.52
C LEU A 101 20.22 5.25 -29.93
N SER A 102 19.59 5.11 -31.10
CA SER A 102 18.87 3.88 -31.49
C SER A 102 19.79 2.69 -31.73
N GLU A 103 20.87 2.87 -32.52
CA GLU A 103 21.77 1.78 -32.89
C GLU A 103 22.49 1.13 -31.69
N PRO A 104 23.14 1.87 -30.77
CA PRO A 104 23.79 1.28 -29.60
C PRO A 104 22.79 0.67 -28.61
N ALA A 105 21.62 1.28 -28.45
CA ALA A 105 20.57 0.76 -27.58
C ALA A 105 20.04 -0.57 -28.10
N GLU A 106 19.77 -0.67 -29.42
CA GLU A 106 19.30 -1.89 -30.06
C GLU A 106 20.34 -3.01 -30.00
N ALA A 107 21.61 -2.70 -30.25
CA ALA A 107 22.72 -3.65 -30.13
C ALA A 107 22.84 -4.22 -28.70
N ALA A 108 22.54 -3.41 -27.67
CA ALA A 108 22.50 -3.83 -26.26
C ALA A 108 21.16 -4.46 -25.85
N GLY A 109 20.19 -4.58 -26.76
CA GLY A 109 18.85 -5.09 -26.45
C GLY A 109 18.07 -4.19 -25.46
N VAL A 110 18.22 -2.87 -25.57
CA VAL A 110 17.54 -1.86 -24.75
C VAL A 110 16.51 -1.12 -25.60
N ALA A 111 15.28 -1.03 -25.13
CA ALA A 111 14.22 -0.30 -25.84
C ALA A 111 14.41 1.21 -25.74
N VAL A 112 14.13 1.91 -26.84
CA VAL A 112 14.07 3.37 -26.91
C VAL A 112 12.62 3.79 -27.12
N LEU A 113 12.10 4.50 -26.14
CA LEU A 113 10.75 5.06 -26.12
C LEU A 113 10.83 6.59 -26.23
N VAL A 114 9.76 7.21 -26.70
CA VAL A 114 9.55 8.65 -26.63
C VAL A 114 8.26 8.95 -25.88
N SER A 115 8.26 10.06 -25.14
CA SER A 115 7.06 10.59 -24.49
C SER A 115 6.86 12.06 -24.89
N ALA A 116 5.59 12.41 -25.17
CA ALA A 116 5.23 13.79 -25.43
C ALA A 116 5.13 14.65 -24.14
N LEU A 117 5.23 14.02 -22.97
CA LEU A 117 5.21 14.74 -21.69
C LEU A 117 6.52 15.50 -21.46
N ARG A 118 6.44 16.59 -20.68
CA ARG A 118 7.62 17.27 -20.14
C ARG A 118 8.35 16.33 -19.19
N THR A 119 9.67 16.44 -19.10
CA THR A 119 10.53 15.53 -18.30
C THR A 119 10.04 15.38 -16.86
N ALA A 120 9.73 16.49 -16.17
CA ALA A 120 9.27 16.46 -14.79
C ALA A 120 7.90 15.76 -14.63
N ASP A 121 6.98 16.01 -15.59
CA ASP A 121 5.64 15.40 -15.57
C ASP A 121 5.73 13.91 -15.88
N PHE A 122 6.57 13.51 -16.83
CA PHE A 122 6.85 12.12 -17.14
C PHE A 122 7.43 11.38 -15.93
N ILE A 123 8.49 11.92 -15.31
CA ILE A 123 9.12 11.29 -14.13
C ILE A 123 8.11 11.13 -13.01
N ARG A 124 7.32 12.14 -12.68
CA ARG A 124 6.30 12.07 -11.63
C ARG A 124 5.26 10.99 -11.92
N SER A 125 4.69 10.99 -13.13
CA SER A 125 3.59 10.08 -13.49
C SER A 125 4.08 8.64 -13.65
N ALA A 126 5.27 8.43 -14.24
CA ALA A 126 5.84 7.10 -14.40
C ALA A 126 6.31 6.52 -13.06
N THR A 127 6.87 7.34 -12.16
CA THR A 127 7.21 6.90 -10.79
C THR A 127 5.94 6.46 -10.06
N ALA A 128 4.88 7.26 -10.07
CA ALA A 128 3.62 6.91 -9.42
C ALA A 128 3.02 5.60 -9.98
N TRP A 129 3.05 5.42 -11.29
CA TRP A 129 2.57 4.18 -11.92
C TRP A 129 3.42 2.96 -11.52
N LEU A 130 4.76 3.10 -11.50
CA LEU A 130 5.66 2.03 -11.09
C LEU A 130 5.50 1.70 -9.59
N GLU A 131 5.39 2.70 -8.73
CA GLU A 131 5.12 2.51 -7.29
C GLU A 131 3.82 1.76 -7.08
N ASP A 132 2.79 2.14 -7.82
CA ASP A 132 1.51 1.46 -7.81
C ASP A 132 1.64 0.01 -8.26
N ARG A 133 2.26 -0.25 -9.40
CA ARG A 133 2.38 -1.60 -9.99
C ARG A 133 3.31 -2.52 -9.22
N MET A 134 4.32 -1.99 -8.54
CA MET A 134 5.33 -2.73 -7.78
C MET A 134 5.03 -2.79 -6.28
N ALA A 135 3.95 -2.21 -5.83
CA ALA A 135 3.56 -2.21 -4.43
C ALA A 135 3.48 -3.63 -3.87
N PRO A 136 4.09 -3.92 -2.72
CA PRO A 136 3.93 -5.20 -2.05
C PRO A 136 2.47 -5.48 -1.76
N GLU A 137 2.02 -6.69 -2.09
CA GLU A 137 0.65 -7.14 -1.83
C GLU A 137 0.63 -8.56 -1.27
N THR A 138 -0.39 -8.89 -0.49
CA THR A 138 -0.66 -10.21 0.03
C THR A 138 -2.16 -10.41 0.28
N ASN A 139 -2.58 -11.65 0.45
CA ASN A 139 -3.94 -11.98 0.84
C ASN A 139 -3.96 -12.41 2.32
N LEU A 140 -4.96 -11.95 3.05
CA LEU A 140 -5.20 -12.32 4.45
C LEU A 140 -6.57 -12.95 4.59
N HIS A 141 -6.67 -13.99 5.41
CA HIS A 141 -7.97 -14.50 5.85
C HIS A 141 -8.51 -13.62 6.97
N GLY A 142 -9.58 -12.90 6.68
CA GLY A 142 -10.20 -11.95 7.57
C GLY A 142 -11.24 -11.11 6.85
N ASP A 143 -11.89 -10.25 7.60
CA ASP A 143 -12.90 -9.32 7.07
C ASP A 143 -12.41 -7.89 7.24
N LEU A 144 -12.71 -7.04 6.28
CA LEU A 144 -12.41 -5.61 6.36
C LEU A 144 -13.72 -4.82 6.35
N VAL A 145 -13.93 -4.05 7.40
CA VAL A 145 -15.13 -3.22 7.59
C VAL A 145 -14.70 -1.78 7.83
N GLU A 146 -15.35 -0.85 7.17
CA GLU A 146 -15.18 0.58 7.46
C GLU A 146 -16.21 1.00 8.52
N MET A 147 -15.71 1.63 9.60
CA MET A 147 -16.52 2.18 10.67
C MET A 147 -15.95 3.50 11.19
N HIS A 148 -16.78 4.53 11.29
CA HIS A 148 -16.37 5.85 11.76
C HIS A 148 -15.13 6.42 11.03
N ASP A 149 -15.05 6.24 9.71
CA ASP A 149 -13.89 6.57 8.87
C ASP A 149 -12.60 5.81 9.19
N LEU A 150 -12.67 4.70 9.90
CA LEU A 150 -11.56 3.76 10.10
C LEU A 150 -11.79 2.47 9.32
N GLY A 151 -10.76 1.97 8.63
CA GLY A 151 -10.74 0.60 8.14
C GLY A 151 -10.28 -0.33 9.25
N VAL A 152 -11.14 -1.23 9.67
CA VAL A 152 -10.89 -2.22 10.72
C VAL A 152 -10.78 -3.60 10.09
N LEU A 153 -9.56 -4.17 10.15
CA LEU A 153 -9.27 -5.53 9.70
C LEU A 153 -9.55 -6.51 10.85
N ILE A 154 -10.54 -7.37 10.66
CA ILE A 154 -10.98 -8.37 11.64
C ILE A 154 -10.29 -9.70 11.31
N LEU A 155 -9.41 -10.15 12.16
CA LEU A 155 -8.67 -11.40 12.06
C LEU A 155 -9.14 -12.41 13.11
N GLY A 156 -8.81 -13.69 12.91
CA GLY A 156 -9.07 -14.76 13.86
C GLY A 156 -9.21 -16.10 13.16
N LYS A 157 -9.26 -17.19 13.94
CA LYS A 157 -9.41 -18.55 13.41
C LYS A 157 -10.66 -18.69 12.57
N SER A 158 -10.65 -19.62 11.61
CA SER A 158 -11.86 -19.99 10.87
C SER A 158 -12.94 -20.45 11.85
N GLY A 159 -14.17 -19.94 11.65
CA GLY A 159 -15.32 -20.30 12.48
C GLY A 159 -15.42 -19.57 13.81
N ILE A 160 -14.59 -18.60 14.10
CA ILE A 160 -14.65 -17.84 15.36
C ILE A 160 -15.78 -16.78 15.39
N GLY A 161 -16.45 -16.55 14.25
CA GLY A 161 -17.55 -15.58 14.16
C GLY A 161 -17.19 -14.24 13.53
N LYS A 162 -16.17 -14.21 12.65
CA LYS A 162 -15.75 -12.96 11.95
C LYS A 162 -16.87 -12.43 11.05
N SER A 163 -17.33 -13.24 10.08
CA SER A 163 -18.34 -12.81 9.11
C SER A 163 -19.68 -12.48 9.78
N GLU A 164 -20.07 -13.20 10.85
CA GLU A 164 -21.24 -12.86 11.63
C GLU A 164 -21.10 -11.51 12.35
N ALA A 165 -19.91 -11.22 12.87
CA ALA A 165 -19.63 -9.92 13.48
C ALA A 165 -19.60 -8.79 12.42
N ALA A 166 -19.02 -9.05 11.25
CA ALA A 166 -19.01 -8.10 10.14
C ALA A 166 -20.41 -7.79 9.64
N LEU A 167 -21.27 -8.80 9.50
CA LEU A 167 -22.67 -8.61 9.12
C LEU A 167 -23.46 -7.80 10.16
N ASP A 168 -23.27 -8.08 11.47
CA ASP A 168 -23.90 -7.29 12.54
C ASP A 168 -23.41 -5.81 12.48
N LEU A 169 -22.13 -5.57 12.17
CA LEU A 169 -21.62 -4.22 11.96
C LEU A 169 -22.27 -3.53 10.74
N VAL A 170 -22.42 -4.25 9.62
CA VAL A 170 -23.12 -3.72 8.42
C VAL A 170 -24.58 -3.38 8.75
N SER A 171 -25.28 -4.24 9.48
CA SER A 171 -26.66 -3.98 9.90
C SER A 171 -26.81 -2.74 10.80
N ARG A 172 -25.71 -2.31 11.45
CA ARG A 172 -25.62 -1.09 12.27
C ARG A 172 -25.23 0.15 11.47
N GLY A 173 -25.08 0.03 10.13
CA GLY A 173 -24.78 1.13 9.24
C GLY A 173 -23.29 1.35 8.94
N HIS A 174 -22.44 0.36 9.26
CA HIS A 174 -21.03 0.33 8.81
C HIS A 174 -20.94 -0.28 7.41
N ARG A 175 -19.78 -0.17 6.76
CA ARG A 175 -19.62 -0.58 5.37
C ARG A 175 -18.66 -1.77 5.24
N LEU A 176 -19.11 -2.81 4.53
CA LEU A 176 -18.26 -3.94 4.17
C LEU A 176 -17.27 -3.54 3.08
N VAL A 177 -16.02 -3.93 3.23
CA VAL A 177 -14.99 -3.80 2.19
C VAL A 177 -14.63 -5.17 1.64
N ALA A 178 -14.43 -6.17 2.50
CA ALA A 178 -14.12 -7.54 2.12
C ALA A 178 -14.53 -8.53 3.20
N ASP A 179 -14.97 -9.73 2.81
CA ASP A 179 -15.23 -10.89 3.67
C ASP A 179 -14.33 -12.06 3.28
N ASP A 180 -13.92 -12.86 4.25
CA ASP A 180 -13.09 -14.07 4.18
C ASP A 180 -11.66 -13.85 3.62
N VAL A 181 -11.50 -13.16 2.49
CA VAL A 181 -10.20 -12.88 1.88
C VAL A 181 -10.05 -11.39 1.60
N VAL A 182 -9.15 -10.76 2.33
CA VAL A 182 -8.76 -9.36 2.12
C VAL A 182 -7.46 -9.32 1.32
N GLN A 183 -7.51 -8.75 0.13
CA GLN A 183 -6.31 -8.41 -0.64
C GLN A 183 -5.75 -7.10 -0.07
N VAL A 184 -4.56 -7.17 0.52
CA VAL A 184 -3.92 -6.00 1.12
C VAL A 184 -2.69 -5.59 0.33
N ARG A 185 -2.48 -4.28 0.19
CA ARG A 185 -1.42 -3.69 -0.59
C ARG A 185 -0.80 -2.50 0.14
N ARG A 186 0.53 -2.44 0.18
CA ARG A 186 1.23 -1.31 0.76
C ARG A 186 1.30 -0.15 -0.23
N ILE A 187 0.63 0.94 0.07
CA ILE A 187 0.59 2.15 -0.77
C ILE A 187 1.76 3.10 -0.46
N SER A 188 2.19 3.13 0.81
CA SER A 188 3.34 3.93 1.25
C SER A 188 4.02 3.27 2.45
N PRO A 189 5.15 3.78 2.95
CA PRO A 189 5.81 3.23 4.13
C PRO A 189 4.94 3.14 5.39
N ALA A 190 3.84 3.88 5.45
CA ALA A 190 2.94 3.94 6.60
C ALA A 190 1.49 3.56 6.27
N VAL A 191 1.16 3.21 5.02
CA VAL A 191 -0.22 3.03 4.58
C VAL A 191 -0.38 1.70 3.86
N VAL A 192 -1.29 0.88 4.39
CA VAL A 192 -1.79 -0.34 3.76
C VAL A 192 -3.26 -0.15 3.43
N ARG A 193 -3.67 -0.56 2.24
CA ARG A 193 -5.08 -0.62 1.83
C ARG A 193 -5.52 -2.06 1.62
N GLY A 194 -6.77 -2.32 1.92
CA GLY A 194 -7.42 -3.59 1.69
C GLY A 194 -8.64 -3.46 0.80
N ARG A 195 -8.89 -4.51 0.01
CA ARG A 195 -10.07 -4.65 -0.84
C ARG A 195 -10.50 -6.12 -0.91
N ALA A 196 -11.68 -6.37 -1.39
CA ALA A 196 -12.11 -7.73 -1.73
C ALA A 196 -11.38 -8.26 -2.97
N ALA A 197 -11.29 -9.58 -3.09
CA ALA A 197 -10.97 -10.20 -4.38
C ALA A 197 -12.13 -9.93 -5.36
N ARG A 198 -11.80 -9.60 -6.62
CA ARG A 198 -12.78 -9.16 -7.64
C ARG A 198 -14.03 -10.03 -7.77
N LEU A 199 -13.90 -11.34 -7.58
CA LEU A 199 -15.05 -12.28 -7.65
C LEU A 199 -15.90 -12.27 -6.38
N LEU A 200 -15.41 -11.70 -5.27
CA LEU A 200 -16.05 -11.66 -3.97
C LEU A 200 -16.45 -10.23 -3.57
N GLU A 201 -16.33 -9.28 -4.49
CA GLU A 201 -16.75 -7.90 -4.24
C GLU A 201 -18.22 -7.87 -3.82
N HIS A 202 -18.51 -7.18 -2.72
CA HIS A 202 -19.85 -7.01 -2.12
C HIS A 202 -20.54 -8.29 -1.65
N HIS A 203 -19.87 -9.44 -1.69
CA HIS A 203 -20.40 -10.72 -1.26
C HIS A 203 -19.83 -11.14 0.09
N MET A 204 -20.63 -11.91 0.84
CA MET A 204 -20.27 -12.44 2.15
C MET A 204 -20.73 -13.90 2.25
N GLU A 205 -19.88 -14.77 2.82
CA GLU A 205 -20.27 -16.17 3.09
C GLU A 205 -20.77 -16.32 4.53
N LEU A 206 -22.02 -16.72 4.70
CA LEU A 206 -22.64 -16.93 5.99
C LEU A 206 -22.94 -18.41 6.20
N ARG A 207 -22.44 -18.97 7.29
CA ARG A 207 -22.71 -20.38 7.61
C ARG A 207 -24.19 -20.64 7.79
N GLY A 208 -24.69 -21.64 7.06
CA GLY A 208 -26.10 -22.03 7.09
C GLY A 208 -27.00 -21.22 6.15
N LEU A 209 -26.55 -20.11 5.59
CA LEU A 209 -27.30 -19.32 4.61
C LEU A 209 -26.65 -19.35 3.22
N GLY A 210 -25.32 -19.53 3.14
CA GLY A 210 -24.55 -19.49 1.90
C GLY A 210 -24.01 -18.10 1.60
N VAL A 211 -23.76 -17.85 0.30
CA VAL A 211 -23.24 -16.56 -0.17
C VAL A 211 -24.39 -15.57 -0.34
N VAL A 212 -24.24 -14.39 0.23
CA VAL A 212 -25.21 -13.28 0.15
C VAL A 212 -24.58 -12.07 -0.50
N ASP A 213 -25.35 -11.31 -1.27
CA ASP A 213 -24.98 -10.02 -1.82
C ASP A 213 -25.36 -8.93 -0.82
N VAL A 214 -24.36 -8.33 -0.20
CA VAL A 214 -24.52 -7.31 0.85
C VAL A 214 -25.08 -6.01 0.28
N GLU A 215 -24.68 -5.64 -0.93
CA GLU A 215 -25.18 -4.44 -1.59
C GLU A 215 -26.66 -4.57 -1.94
N ALA A 216 -27.08 -5.72 -2.44
CA ALA A 216 -28.48 -5.99 -2.74
C ALA A 216 -29.35 -6.04 -1.47
N LEU A 217 -28.82 -6.50 -0.33
CA LEU A 217 -29.58 -6.63 0.93
C LEU A 217 -29.66 -5.31 1.71
N PHE A 218 -28.58 -4.53 1.76
CA PHE A 218 -28.44 -3.36 2.64
C PHE A 218 -28.29 -2.04 1.89
N GLY A 219 -28.23 -2.08 0.55
CA GLY A 219 -28.07 -0.91 -0.32
C GLY A 219 -26.60 -0.58 -0.63
N THR A 220 -26.39 0.23 -1.67
CA THR A 220 -25.06 0.60 -2.20
C THR A 220 -24.14 1.31 -1.18
N LEU A 221 -24.73 1.92 -0.15
CA LEU A 221 -23.96 2.59 0.90
C LEU A 221 -23.41 1.60 1.96
N ALA A 222 -23.83 0.33 1.91
CA ALA A 222 -23.36 -0.70 2.84
C ALA A 222 -22.03 -1.34 2.44
N THR A 223 -21.50 -1.00 1.28
CA THR A 223 -20.25 -1.54 0.75
C THR A 223 -19.26 -0.45 0.36
N LEU A 224 -18.00 -0.84 0.23
CA LEU A 224 -16.89 -0.01 -0.22
C LEU A 224 -15.88 -0.88 -0.97
N ASP A 225 -15.37 -0.40 -2.11
CA ASP A 225 -14.44 -1.18 -2.94
C ASP A 225 -13.07 -1.35 -2.28
N GLU A 226 -12.58 -0.32 -1.58
CA GLU A 226 -11.25 -0.29 -0.98
C GLU A 226 -11.21 0.64 0.24
N ARG A 227 -10.45 0.25 1.27
CA ARG A 227 -10.21 1.10 2.45
C ARG A 227 -8.79 0.96 2.98
N GLN A 228 -8.23 2.04 3.53
CA GLN A 228 -7.02 1.98 4.35
C GLN A 228 -7.28 1.13 5.59
N VAL A 229 -6.31 0.30 5.97
CA VAL A 229 -6.36 -0.45 7.24
C VAL A 229 -5.74 0.42 8.33
N ASP A 230 -6.56 0.85 9.28
CA ASP A 230 -6.17 1.75 10.37
C ASP A 230 -6.04 1.01 11.71
N LEU A 231 -6.78 -0.09 11.87
CA LEU A 231 -6.82 -0.90 13.08
C LEU A 231 -6.96 -2.37 12.73
N VAL A 232 -6.22 -3.21 13.42
CA VAL A 232 -6.41 -4.66 13.39
C VAL A 232 -7.12 -5.11 14.66
N VAL A 233 -8.20 -5.87 14.52
CA VAL A 233 -8.90 -6.53 15.62
C VAL A 233 -8.74 -8.03 15.46
N GLU A 234 -8.06 -8.67 16.38
CA GLU A 234 -7.89 -10.13 16.39
C GLU A 234 -8.88 -10.76 17.37
N LEU A 235 -9.82 -11.55 16.83
CA LEU A 235 -10.72 -12.37 17.63
C LEU A 235 -9.97 -13.62 18.09
N VAL A 236 -9.87 -13.80 19.41
CA VAL A 236 -9.15 -14.93 20.02
C VAL A 236 -10.10 -15.78 20.85
N GLU A 237 -9.80 -17.07 20.98
CA GLU A 237 -10.55 -17.94 21.87
C GLU A 237 -10.42 -17.46 23.33
N TRP A 238 -11.49 -17.62 24.11
CA TRP A 238 -11.48 -17.24 25.50
C TRP A 238 -10.48 -18.09 26.31
N PRO A 239 -9.45 -17.49 26.90
CA PRO A 239 -8.40 -18.24 27.61
C PRO A 239 -8.77 -18.65 29.03
N GLY A 240 -9.98 -18.99 29.36
CA GLY A 240 -10.45 -19.39 30.68
C GLY A 240 -9.73 -18.72 31.87
N GLY A 241 -10.39 -17.86 32.63
CA GLY A 241 -9.80 -17.12 33.71
C GLY A 241 -9.18 -15.77 33.32
N ALA A 242 -9.36 -15.36 32.10
CA ALA A 242 -8.89 -14.05 31.63
C ALA A 242 -9.58 -12.91 32.35
N ASP A 243 -8.76 -12.11 32.91
CA ASP A 243 -9.03 -11.05 33.83
C ASP A 243 -9.78 -9.87 33.20
N ARG A 244 -10.37 -9.04 34.06
CA ARG A 244 -11.09 -7.80 33.72
C ARG A 244 -10.15 -6.67 33.24
N LEU A 245 -8.88 -6.97 33.03
CA LEU A 245 -7.83 -6.05 32.63
C LEU A 245 -7.85 -5.81 31.12
N GLY A 246 -8.69 -4.89 30.68
CA GLY A 246 -8.55 -4.16 29.41
C GLY A 246 -8.37 -4.98 28.13
N LEU A 247 -8.55 -4.34 27.00
CA LEU A 247 -8.20 -4.88 25.68
C LEU A 247 -6.68 -5.05 25.60
N VAL A 248 -6.21 -6.24 25.25
CA VAL A 248 -4.77 -6.48 25.00
C VAL A 248 -4.39 -5.76 23.72
N GLU A 249 -3.54 -4.76 23.87
CA GLU A 249 -3.07 -3.93 22.78
C GLU A 249 -1.68 -4.33 22.35
N GLY A 250 -1.39 -4.12 21.06
CA GLY A 250 -0.09 -4.42 20.48
C GLY A 250 0.02 -3.80 19.09
N THR A 251 0.95 -4.30 18.31
CA THR A 251 1.09 -4.00 16.89
C THR A 251 0.96 -5.28 16.07
N TYR A 252 0.52 -5.12 14.84
CA TYR A 252 0.42 -6.17 13.83
C TYR A 252 1.25 -5.77 12.61
N PRO A 253 2.35 -6.51 12.32
CA PRO A 253 3.18 -6.22 11.16
C PRO A 253 2.48 -6.69 9.88
N LEU A 254 2.18 -5.77 8.98
CA LEU A 254 1.55 -6.05 7.69
C LEU A 254 2.31 -5.34 6.57
N LEU A 255 2.95 -6.12 5.68
CA LEU A 255 3.76 -5.59 4.58
C LEU A 255 4.79 -4.53 5.05
N GLU A 256 5.48 -4.80 6.16
CA GLU A 256 6.46 -3.89 6.80
C GLU A 256 5.85 -2.59 7.37
N VAL A 257 4.53 -2.54 7.55
CA VAL A 257 3.84 -1.46 8.26
C VAL A 257 3.32 -2.00 9.59
N GLU A 258 3.65 -1.33 10.69
CA GLU A 258 3.16 -1.68 12.02
C GLU A 258 1.79 -1.05 12.24
N LEU A 259 0.74 -1.88 12.28
CA LEU A 259 -0.63 -1.44 12.49
C LEU A 259 -1.03 -1.64 13.96
N PRO A 260 -1.83 -0.74 14.55
CA PRO A 260 -2.40 -0.95 15.88
C PRO A 260 -3.22 -2.23 15.94
N LEU A 261 -3.03 -3.03 17.00
CA LEU A 261 -3.69 -4.31 17.22
C LEU A 261 -4.46 -4.29 18.53
N VAL A 262 -5.71 -4.77 18.49
CA VAL A 262 -6.53 -5.04 19.66
C VAL A 262 -6.99 -6.50 19.63
N ARG A 263 -6.73 -7.26 20.70
CA ARG A 263 -7.24 -8.63 20.85
C ARG A 263 -8.52 -8.68 21.63
N ILE A 264 -9.56 -9.28 21.07
CA ILE A 264 -10.87 -9.43 21.70
C ILE A 264 -11.16 -10.90 21.91
N PRO A 265 -11.27 -11.37 23.15
CA PRO A 265 -11.64 -12.76 23.42
C PRO A 265 -13.13 -13.00 23.16
N VAL A 266 -13.40 -13.98 22.33
CA VAL A 266 -14.76 -14.38 21.95
C VAL A 266 -15.39 -15.20 23.07
N ARG A 267 -16.61 -14.82 23.48
CA ARG A 267 -17.37 -15.52 24.49
C ARG A 267 -18.84 -15.63 24.07
N PRO A 268 -19.49 -16.79 24.22
CA PRO A 268 -20.92 -16.92 23.96
C PRO A 268 -21.75 -15.86 24.71
N GLY A 269 -22.75 -15.32 24.05
CA GLY A 269 -23.66 -14.32 24.65
C GLY A 269 -23.16 -12.88 24.65
N ARG A 270 -21.99 -12.58 24.07
CA ARG A 270 -21.51 -11.20 23.86
C ARG A 270 -21.62 -10.82 22.39
N SER A 271 -22.09 -9.61 22.13
CA SER A 271 -22.06 -9.05 20.77
C SER A 271 -20.61 -8.67 20.43
N MET A 272 -20.01 -9.40 19.47
CA MET A 272 -18.66 -9.07 18.98
C MET A 272 -18.65 -7.75 18.23
N ALA A 273 -19.68 -7.46 17.45
CA ALA A 273 -19.82 -6.20 16.73
C ALA A 273 -19.75 -5.00 17.70
N MET A 274 -20.47 -5.05 18.83
CA MET A 274 -20.42 -3.99 19.83
C MET A 274 -19.01 -3.79 20.43
N LEU A 275 -18.29 -4.89 20.66
CA LEU A 275 -16.93 -4.82 21.19
C LEU A 275 -15.95 -4.27 20.16
N ILE A 276 -16.06 -4.68 18.90
CA ILE A 276 -15.23 -4.18 17.80
C ILE A 276 -15.50 -2.68 17.59
N GLU A 277 -16.77 -2.28 17.53
CA GLU A 277 -17.15 -0.86 17.40
C GLU A 277 -16.62 -0.02 18.57
N THR A 278 -16.69 -0.55 19.78
CA THR A 278 -16.14 0.14 20.97
C THR A 278 -14.61 0.26 20.89
N ALA A 279 -13.92 -0.79 20.42
CA ALA A 279 -12.47 -0.76 20.23
C ALA A 279 -12.07 0.28 19.17
N ALA A 280 -12.79 0.36 18.05
CA ALA A 280 -12.57 1.37 17.01
C ALA A 280 -12.76 2.80 17.55
N ARG A 281 -13.83 3.05 18.29
CA ARG A 281 -14.08 4.36 18.95
C ARG A 281 -13.01 4.72 19.96
N ASN A 282 -12.55 3.75 20.76
CA ASN A 282 -11.46 3.95 21.72
C ASN A 282 -10.13 4.27 21.00
N HIS A 283 -9.86 3.61 19.89
CA HIS A 283 -8.71 3.93 19.03
C HIS A 283 -8.76 5.39 18.54
N LEU A 284 -9.91 5.87 18.06
CA LEU A 284 -10.10 7.27 17.65
C LEU A 284 -9.87 8.26 18.80
N LEU A 285 -10.36 7.95 20.01
CA LEU A 285 -10.14 8.80 21.18
C LEU A 285 -8.65 8.92 21.51
N ARG A 286 -7.90 7.82 21.40
CA ARG A 286 -6.45 7.81 21.64
C ARG A 286 -5.67 8.58 20.59
N ALA A 287 -6.04 8.45 19.32
CA ALA A 287 -5.45 9.27 18.26
C ALA A 287 -5.62 10.78 18.49
N ARG A 288 -6.65 11.16 19.30
CA ARG A 288 -6.91 12.52 19.75
C ARG A 288 -6.27 12.85 21.11
N GLY A 289 -5.37 12.00 21.61
CA GLY A 289 -4.65 12.21 22.88
C GLY A 289 -5.45 11.89 24.15
N ARG A 290 -6.59 11.18 24.05
CA ARG A 290 -7.40 10.76 25.21
C ARG A 290 -7.20 9.28 25.50
N HIS A 291 -6.67 8.96 26.69
CA HIS A 291 -6.40 7.59 27.13
C HIS A 291 -7.29 7.22 28.32
N SER A 292 -8.55 6.85 28.07
CA SER A 292 -9.57 6.62 29.11
C SER A 292 -9.12 5.66 30.23
N ALA A 293 -8.35 4.62 29.91
CA ALA A 293 -7.84 3.68 30.91
C ALA A 293 -6.75 4.29 31.78
N LEU A 294 -5.81 5.06 31.19
CA LEU A 294 -4.76 5.76 31.93
C LEU A 294 -5.34 6.89 32.79
N ASP A 295 -6.28 7.65 32.23
CA ASP A 295 -6.99 8.71 32.90
C ASP A 295 -7.78 8.18 34.12
N PHE A 296 -8.37 6.97 33.98
CA PHE A 296 -9.07 6.33 35.11
C PHE A 296 -8.09 5.79 36.16
N ALA A 297 -7.00 5.12 35.74
CA ALA A 297 -5.98 4.61 36.65
C ALA A 297 -5.36 5.75 37.47
N GLY A 298 -4.99 6.87 36.82
CA GLY A 298 -4.46 8.04 37.53
C GLY A 298 -5.43 8.62 38.57
N ARG A 299 -6.74 8.72 38.22
CA ARG A 299 -7.76 9.16 39.16
C ARG A 299 -7.94 8.19 40.35
N LEU A 300 -7.86 6.89 40.08
CA LEU A 300 -7.96 5.86 41.11
C LEU A 300 -6.77 5.93 42.07
N ASP A 301 -5.55 6.10 41.55
CA ASP A 301 -4.33 6.24 42.36
C ASP A 301 -4.38 7.50 43.20
N ASP A 302 -4.84 8.62 42.66
CA ASP A 302 -5.04 9.87 43.41
C ASP A 302 -6.06 9.71 44.55
N GLU A 303 -7.16 9.00 44.29
CA GLU A 303 -8.19 8.76 45.32
C GLU A 303 -7.71 7.80 46.41
N ILE A 304 -6.95 6.75 46.04
CA ILE A 304 -6.32 5.85 47.01
C ILE A 304 -5.32 6.62 47.88
N ALA A 305 -4.46 7.44 47.26
CA ALA A 305 -3.50 8.28 48.00
C ALA A 305 -4.19 9.29 48.93
N ALA A 306 -5.31 9.89 48.53
CA ALA A 306 -6.11 10.79 49.36
C ALA A 306 -6.74 10.07 50.57
N ARG A 307 -7.24 8.83 50.36
CA ARG A 307 -7.78 8.00 51.45
C ARG A 307 -6.70 7.58 52.47
N HIS A 308 -5.50 7.26 52.00
CA HIS A 308 -4.37 6.94 52.89
C HIS A 308 -3.93 8.15 53.71
N ARG A 309 -3.88 9.35 53.13
CA ARG A 309 -3.57 10.60 53.86
C ARG A 309 -4.62 10.93 54.93
N LYS A 310 -5.93 10.74 54.64
CA LYS A 310 -6.98 10.93 55.64
C LYS A 310 -6.88 9.97 56.82
N ARG A 311 -6.60 8.68 56.57
CA ARG A 311 -6.43 7.69 57.64
C ARG A 311 -5.19 7.92 58.51
N ALA A 312 -4.12 8.50 57.96
CA ALA A 312 -2.91 8.83 58.70
C ALA A 312 -3.11 10.07 59.59
N GLY A 313 -3.97 11.03 59.17
CA GLY A 313 -4.30 12.22 59.97
C GLY A 313 -5.36 12.03 61.08
N ASP A 314 -6.14 10.93 61.00
CA ASP A 314 -7.13 10.60 62.06
C ASP A 314 -6.52 9.78 63.24
N HIS A 315 -5.21 9.55 63.23
CA HIS A 315 -4.46 8.81 64.25
C HIS A 315 -3.43 9.69 65.02
N GLU A 316 -3.38 11.00 64.80
CA GLU A 316 -2.70 11.99 65.60
C GLU A 316 -3.73 12.79 66.47
#